data_626250be170b7b5c779c1bad71b88142
#
_entry.id   626250be170b7b5c779c1bad71b88142
#
_cell.length_a   1.000
_cell.length_b   1.000
_cell.length_c   1.000
_cell.angle_alpha   90.00
_cell.angle_beta   90.00
_cell.angle_gamma   90.00
#
_symmetry.space_group_name_H-M   'P 1'
#
loop_
_entity.id
_entity.type
_entity.pdbx_description
1 polymer ?
#
loop_
_entity_poly.entity_id
_entity_poly.type
_entity_poly.pdbx_seq_one_letter_code
_entity_poly.pdbx_strand_id
1 'polypeptide(L)'
;MATLAPPAPARVVCFDEAVDTTHVTPLLLTTLSAFQAGLAAGAPWGRVSFGGTHPGVLPPRLRVVSGIASPVYLAAALALLSERTPPRARDLVSRACVGVGTAGTVVNALSPSPPERVWSVFSLALATASWRDVRRERRAR
;
A
#
# COMPACT_ATOMS: atom_id res chain seq x y z
N MET A 1 54.61 31.21 18.58
CA MET A 1 54.21 30.04 17.78
C MET A 1 52.72 29.83 17.98
N ALA A 2 51.91 30.21 17.01
CA ALA A 2 50.46 30.03 17.07
C ALA A 2 50.13 28.68 16.47
N THR A 3 49.57 27.78 17.29
CA THR A 3 49.14 26.45 16.87
C THR A 3 47.78 26.60 16.18
N LEU A 4 47.77 26.42 14.84
CA LEU A 4 46.54 26.34 14.06
C LEU A 4 45.75 25.08 14.43
N ALA A 5 44.54 25.27 14.94
CA ALA A 5 43.62 24.18 15.20
C ALA A 5 43.25 23.48 13.86
N PRO A 6 43.14 22.14 13.85
CA PRO A 6 42.75 21.41 12.64
C PRO A 6 41.34 21.79 12.22
N PRO A 7 41.06 21.84 10.89
CA PRO A 7 39.72 22.12 10.40
C PRO A 7 38.75 21.02 10.85
N ALA A 8 37.54 21.43 11.26
CA ALA A 8 36.47 20.54 11.63
C ALA A 8 36.15 19.57 10.48
N PRO A 9 35.88 18.28 10.75
CA PRO A 9 35.56 17.34 9.70
C PRO A 9 34.30 17.80 8.97
N ALA A 10 34.38 17.84 7.64
CA ALA A 10 33.23 18.13 6.79
C ALA A 10 32.09 17.16 7.14
N ARG A 11 30.97 17.68 7.61
CA ARG A 11 29.75 16.89 7.74
C ARG A 11 29.41 16.35 6.34
N VAL A 12 29.62 15.07 6.15
CA VAL A 12 29.02 14.35 5.05
C VAL A 12 27.52 14.50 5.25
N VAL A 13 26.89 15.38 4.49
CA VAL A 13 25.45 15.45 4.37
C VAL A 13 25.05 14.17 3.68
N CYS A 14 24.76 13.13 4.49
CA CYS A 14 24.09 11.96 3.99
C CYS A 14 22.76 12.46 3.44
N PHE A 15 22.59 12.39 2.13
CA PHE A 15 21.32 12.56 1.42
C PHE A 15 20.39 11.37 1.75
N ASP A 16 20.22 11.11 3.03
CA ASP A 16 19.16 10.27 3.57
C ASP A 16 18.12 11.20 4.23
N GLU A 17 17.72 12.22 3.49
CA GLU A 17 16.37 12.77 3.67
C GLU A 17 15.44 11.64 3.23
N ALA A 18 15.20 10.73 4.16
CA ALA A 18 14.23 9.66 4.02
C ALA A 18 12.92 10.34 3.62
N VAL A 19 12.59 10.26 2.34
CA VAL A 19 11.27 10.62 1.82
C VAL A 19 10.28 10.09 2.84
N ASP A 20 9.48 10.98 3.45
CA ASP A 20 8.52 10.57 4.46
C ASP A 20 7.48 9.64 3.80
N THR A 21 7.75 8.35 3.87
CA THR A 21 6.93 7.32 3.28
C THR A 21 5.78 6.90 4.21
N THR A 22 5.58 7.58 5.32
CA THR A 22 4.56 7.26 6.33
C THR A 22 3.15 7.29 5.74
N HIS A 23 2.92 8.10 4.72
CA HIS A 23 1.62 8.23 4.06
C HIS A 23 1.43 7.34 2.83
N VAL A 24 2.48 6.62 2.39
CA VAL A 24 2.40 5.82 1.14
C VAL A 24 1.43 4.65 1.29
N THR A 25 1.54 3.85 2.35
CA THR A 25 0.62 2.72 2.59
C THR A 25 -0.83 3.17 2.72
N PRO A 26 -1.17 4.19 3.54
CA PRO A 26 -2.54 4.72 3.60
C PRO A 26 -3.06 5.24 2.26
N LEU A 27 -2.23 5.92 1.47
CA LEU A 27 -2.62 6.42 0.15
C LEU A 27 -2.96 5.26 -0.81
N LEU A 28 -2.14 4.22 -0.86
CA LEU A 28 -2.39 3.03 -1.68
C LEU A 28 -3.67 2.32 -1.25
N LEU A 29 -3.92 2.17 0.05
CA LEU A 29 -5.13 1.58 0.59
C LEU A 29 -6.37 2.41 0.26
N THR A 30 -6.30 3.73 0.36
CA THR A 30 -7.39 4.63 -0.02
C THR A 30 -7.70 4.53 -1.52
N THR A 31 -6.67 4.48 -2.36
CA THR A 31 -6.82 4.27 -3.81
C THR A 31 -7.51 2.94 -4.10
N LEU A 32 -7.09 1.87 -3.43
CA LEU A 32 -7.69 0.54 -3.58
C LEU A 32 -9.14 0.52 -3.08
N SER A 33 -9.44 1.20 -1.98
CA SER A 33 -10.81 1.38 -1.47
C SER A 33 -11.69 2.09 -2.50
N ALA A 34 -11.24 3.20 -3.06
CA ALA A 34 -11.98 3.94 -4.08
C ALA A 34 -12.24 3.10 -5.34
N PHE A 35 -11.24 2.33 -5.79
CA PHE A 35 -11.40 1.41 -6.90
C PHE A 35 -12.47 0.35 -6.61
N GLN A 36 -12.43 -0.28 -5.44
CA GLN A 36 -13.41 -1.27 -5.01
C GLN A 36 -14.82 -0.65 -4.86
N ALA A 37 -14.93 0.57 -4.36
CA ALA A 37 -16.21 1.29 -4.32
C ALA A 37 -16.78 1.52 -5.71
N GLY A 38 -15.95 1.91 -6.67
CA GLY A 38 -16.35 2.04 -8.08
C GLY A 38 -16.89 0.75 -8.67
N LEU A 39 -16.20 -0.37 -8.46
CA LEU A 39 -16.66 -1.70 -8.89
C LEU A 39 -17.98 -2.09 -8.23
N ALA A 40 -18.14 -1.85 -6.95
CA ALA A 40 -19.39 -2.10 -6.22
C ALA A 40 -20.54 -1.25 -6.75
N ALA A 41 -20.29 0.01 -7.08
CA ALA A 41 -21.26 0.93 -7.65
C ALA A 41 -21.65 0.58 -9.11
N GLY A 42 -20.89 -0.32 -9.77
CA GLY A 42 -21.19 -0.75 -11.13
C GLY A 42 -20.37 -0.05 -12.21
N ALA A 43 -19.19 0.48 -11.84
CA ALA A 43 -18.26 1.00 -12.85
C ALA A 43 -17.86 -0.11 -13.85
N PRO A 44 -17.72 0.18 -15.15
CA PRO A 44 -17.46 -0.80 -16.20
C PRO A 44 -15.97 -1.19 -16.26
N TRP A 45 -15.38 -1.50 -15.12
CA TRP A 45 -13.94 -1.79 -14.96
C TRP A 45 -13.63 -3.29 -14.84
N GLY A 46 -14.54 -4.14 -15.23
CA GLY A 46 -14.37 -5.58 -15.09
C GLY A 46 -13.18 -6.18 -15.85
N ARG A 47 -12.69 -5.51 -16.91
CA ARG A 47 -11.48 -5.93 -17.65
C ARG A 47 -10.18 -5.78 -16.83
N VAL A 48 -10.18 -4.91 -15.84
CA VAL A 48 -9.03 -4.62 -14.98
C VAL A 48 -9.21 -5.17 -13.58
N SER A 49 -10.13 -6.13 -13.40
CA SER A 49 -10.45 -6.74 -12.09
C SER A 49 -10.90 -8.18 -12.23
N PHE A 50 -10.73 -8.97 -11.17
CA PHE A 50 -11.19 -10.36 -11.07
C PHE A 50 -10.81 -11.26 -12.26
N GLY A 51 -9.56 -11.17 -12.71
CA GLY A 51 -9.05 -11.97 -13.83
C GLY A 51 -9.40 -11.43 -15.22
N GLY A 52 -10.05 -10.23 -15.30
CA GLY A 52 -10.39 -9.58 -16.55
C GLY A 52 -11.45 -10.30 -17.40
N THR A 53 -12.12 -11.30 -16.85
CA THR A 53 -13.08 -12.16 -17.56
C THR A 53 -14.44 -11.52 -17.82
N HIS A 54 -14.70 -10.37 -17.19
CA HIS A 54 -15.99 -9.66 -17.26
C HIS A 54 -15.82 -8.31 -17.95
N PRO A 55 -15.94 -8.22 -19.28
CA PRO A 55 -15.88 -6.92 -19.95
C PRO A 55 -17.12 -6.07 -19.54
N GLY A 56 -16.86 -4.85 -19.01
CA GLY A 56 -17.92 -3.96 -18.55
C GLY A 56 -18.21 -4.06 -17.05
N VAL A 57 -19.49 -4.03 -16.68
CA VAL A 57 -19.93 -4.07 -15.27
C VAL A 57 -19.79 -5.48 -14.70
N LEU A 58 -19.28 -5.58 -13.48
CA LEU A 58 -19.15 -6.87 -12.79
C LEU A 58 -20.51 -7.51 -12.45
N PRO A 59 -20.60 -8.85 -12.43
CA PRO A 59 -21.76 -9.55 -11.91
C PRO A 59 -22.07 -9.17 -10.45
N PRO A 60 -23.34 -9.24 -10.00
CA PRO A 60 -23.75 -8.81 -8.66
C PRO A 60 -22.92 -9.39 -7.53
N ARG A 61 -22.55 -10.68 -7.64
CA ARG A 61 -21.72 -11.35 -6.59
C ARG A 61 -20.35 -10.69 -6.41
N LEU A 62 -19.67 -10.34 -7.51
CA LEU A 62 -18.37 -9.70 -7.45
C LEU A 62 -18.47 -8.24 -6.99
N ARG A 63 -19.57 -7.56 -7.33
CA ARG A 63 -19.87 -6.23 -6.80
C ARG A 63 -20.04 -6.23 -5.28
N VAL A 64 -20.71 -7.25 -4.73
CA VAL A 64 -20.82 -7.43 -3.28
C VAL A 64 -19.45 -7.64 -2.64
N VAL A 65 -18.59 -8.49 -3.23
CA VAL A 65 -17.21 -8.68 -2.75
C VAL A 65 -16.45 -7.34 -2.72
N SER A 66 -16.54 -6.56 -3.80
CA SER A 66 -15.93 -5.22 -3.86
C SER A 66 -16.52 -4.27 -2.82
N GLY A 67 -17.84 -4.33 -2.59
CA GLY A 67 -18.53 -3.53 -1.59
C GLY A 67 -18.10 -3.84 -0.15
N ILE A 68 -17.70 -5.08 0.13
CA ILE A 68 -17.12 -5.46 1.43
C ILE A 68 -15.64 -5.06 1.49
N ALA A 69 -14.89 -5.23 0.42
CA ALA A 69 -13.46 -4.93 0.39
C ALA A 69 -13.18 -3.43 0.54
N SER A 70 -14.01 -2.57 -0.05
CA SER A 70 -13.82 -1.11 0.00
C SER A 70 -13.72 -0.57 1.43
N PRO A 71 -14.70 -0.75 2.33
CA PRO A 71 -14.62 -0.24 3.69
C PRO A 71 -13.49 -0.89 4.50
N VAL A 72 -13.11 -2.13 4.22
CA VAL A 72 -11.98 -2.80 4.87
C VAL A 72 -10.67 -2.08 4.55
N TYR A 73 -10.42 -1.77 3.27
CA TYR A 73 -9.23 -1.01 2.88
C TYR A 73 -9.24 0.41 3.44
N LEU A 74 -10.39 1.07 3.47
CA LEU A 74 -10.51 2.40 4.06
C LEU A 74 -10.22 2.37 5.56
N ALA A 75 -10.80 1.41 6.29
CA ALA A 75 -10.56 1.25 7.72
C ALA A 75 -9.08 0.99 8.03
N ALA A 76 -8.40 0.18 7.21
CA ALA A 76 -6.96 -0.06 7.33
C ALA A 76 -6.15 1.24 7.08
N ALA A 77 -6.50 2.03 6.06
CA ALA A 77 -5.87 3.32 5.80
C ALA A 77 -6.03 4.28 6.99
N LEU A 78 -7.25 4.41 7.50
CA LEU A 78 -7.55 5.28 8.65
C LEU A 78 -6.85 4.81 9.93
N ALA A 79 -6.75 3.50 10.15
CA ALA A 79 -6.02 2.95 11.29
C ALA A 79 -4.52 3.30 11.23
N LEU A 80 -3.91 3.31 10.06
CA LEU A 80 -2.50 3.68 9.90
C LEU A 80 -2.27 5.18 10.04
N LEU A 81 -3.26 6.02 9.69
CA LEU A 81 -3.19 7.49 9.82
C LEU A 81 -3.51 7.97 11.24
N SER A 82 -4.27 7.21 12.01
CA SER A 82 -4.74 7.65 13.32
C SER A 82 -3.67 7.49 14.40
N GLU A 83 -3.33 8.56 15.09
CA GLU A 83 -2.46 8.52 16.28
C GLU A 83 -3.06 7.73 17.45
N ARG A 84 -4.39 7.57 17.47
CA ARG A 84 -5.11 6.80 18.50
C ARG A 84 -5.00 5.30 18.33
N THR A 85 -4.54 4.82 17.17
CA THR A 85 -4.38 3.38 16.91
C THR A 85 -3.19 2.83 17.70
N PRO A 86 -3.40 1.82 18.55
CA PRO A 86 -2.32 1.23 19.32
C PRO A 86 -1.20 0.66 18.42
N PRO A 87 0.07 0.72 18.82
CA PRO A 87 1.19 0.23 18.01
C PRO A 87 1.06 -1.24 17.57
N ARG A 88 0.47 -2.09 18.43
CA ARG A 88 0.21 -3.50 18.08
C ARG A 88 -0.80 -3.65 16.94
N ALA A 89 -1.85 -2.82 16.93
CA ALA A 89 -2.85 -2.84 15.87
C ALA A 89 -2.27 -2.30 14.55
N ARG A 90 -1.46 -1.26 14.60
CA ARG A 90 -0.74 -0.74 13.42
C ARG A 90 0.18 -1.80 12.81
N ASP A 91 1.01 -2.47 13.64
CA ASP A 91 1.89 -3.55 13.20
C ASP A 91 1.09 -4.71 12.55
N LEU A 92 -0.06 -5.08 13.14
CA LEU A 92 -0.94 -6.11 12.57
C LEU A 92 -1.48 -5.70 11.20
N VAL A 93 -2.00 -4.47 11.07
CA VAL A 93 -2.51 -3.93 9.79
C VAL A 93 -1.40 -3.90 8.75
N SER A 94 -0.22 -3.39 9.09
CA SER A 94 0.92 -3.34 8.17
C SER A 94 1.34 -4.73 7.70
N ARG A 95 1.39 -5.73 8.58
CA ARG A 95 1.68 -7.13 8.20
C ARG A 95 0.60 -7.73 7.31
N ALA A 96 -0.67 -7.46 7.60
CA ALA A 96 -1.78 -7.89 6.73
C ALA A 96 -1.64 -7.27 5.33
N CYS A 97 -1.28 -5.98 5.25
CA CYS A 97 -1.03 -5.31 3.97
C CYS A 97 0.18 -5.90 3.21
N VAL A 98 1.25 -6.31 3.91
CA VAL A 98 2.36 -7.06 3.28
C VAL A 98 1.84 -8.35 2.66
N GLY A 99 1.04 -9.12 3.39
CA GLY A 99 0.46 -10.38 2.89
C GLY A 99 -0.44 -10.16 1.67
N VAL A 100 -1.38 -9.23 1.77
CA VAL A 100 -2.30 -8.88 0.67
C VAL A 100 -1.54 -8.34 -0.54
N GLY A 101 -0.58 -7.44 -0.33
CA GLY A 101 0.23 -6.89 -1.41
C GLY A 101 1.09 -7.96 -2.11
N THR A 102 1.70 -8.86 -1.35
CA THR A 102 2.49 -9.96 -1.91
C THR A 102 1.62 -10.93 -2.72
N ALA A 103 0.48 -11.35 -2.16
CA ALA A 103 -0.47 -12.22 -2.85
C ALA A 103 -1.02 -11.53 -4.12
N GLY A 104 -1.41 -10.26 -4.00
CA GLY A 104 -1.89 -9.46 -5.13
C GLY A 104 -0.84 -9.30 -6.24
N THR A 105 0.45 -9.13 -5.88
CA THR A 105 1.55 -9.08 -6.85
C THR A 105 1.60 -10.35 -7.69
N VAL A 106 1.57 -11.51 -7.03
CA VAL A 106 1.65 -12.82 -7.73
C VAL A 106 0.39 -13.04 -8.58
N VAL A 107 -0.78 -12.90 -7.99
CA VAL A 107 -2.06 -13.16 -8.69
C VAL A 107 -2.22 -12.26 -9.91
N ASN A 108 -1.95 -10.96 -9.77
CA ASN A 108 -2.08 -10.02 -10.88
C ASN A 108 -0.98 -10.20 -11.95
N ALA A 109 0.24 -10.55 -11.55
CA ALA A 109 1.31 -10.84 -12.52
C ALA A 109 0.99 -12.07 -13.38
N LEU A 110 0.32 -13.07 -12.80
CA LEU A 110 -0.10 -14.30 -13.48
C LEU A 110 -1.47 -14.16 -14.18
N SER A 111 -2.13 -13.00 -14.07
CA SER A 111 -3.44 -12.80 -14.71
C SER A 111 -3.37 -12.97 -16.23
N PRO A 112 -4.33 -13.67 -16.84
CA PRO A 112 -4.47 -13.76 -18.29
C PRO A 112 -4.83 -12.40 -18.93
N SER A 113 -5.31 -11.42 -18.14
CA SER A 113 -5.67 -10.08 -18.60
C SER A 113 -4.48 -9.12 -18.56
N PRO A 114 -3.90 -8.70 -19.70
CA PRO A 114 -2.79 -7.75 -19.73
C PRO A 114 -3.10 -6.43 -19.00
N PRO A 115 -4.31 -5.84 -19.10
CA PRO A 115 -4.64 -4.63 -18.35
C PRO A 115 -4.64 -4.82 -16.84
N GLU A 116 -4.95 -6.03 -16.35
CA GLU A 116 -4.95 -6.34 -14.92
C GLU A 116 -3.52 -6.49 -14.36
N ARG A 117 -2.54 -6.86 -15.20
CA ARG A 117 -1.14 -7.00 -14.76
C ARG A 117 -0.54 -5.71 -14.21
N VAL A 118 -1.08 -4.54 -14.56
CA VAL A 118 -0.66 -3.26 -13.97
C VAL A 118 -0.86 -3.26 -12.45
N TRP A 119 -1.86 -3.98 -11.96
CA TRP A 119 -2.08 -4.11 -10.51
C TRP A 119 -1.00 -4.90 -9.79
N SER A 120 -0.16 -5.68 -10.49
CA SER A 120 0.99 -6.33 -9.86
C SER A 120 2.00 -5.31 -9.35
N VAL A 121 2.26 -4.25 -10.12
CA VAL A 121 3.15 -3.15 -9.71
C VAL A 121 2.56 -2.40 -8.52
N PHE A 122 1.27 -2.11 -8.55
CA PHE A 122 0.55 -1.47 -7.44
C PHE A 122 0.62 -2.34 -6.17
N SER A 123 0.36 -3.63 -6.30
CA SER A 123 0.41 -4.58 -5.18
C SER A 123 1.82 -4.72 -4.61
N LEU A 124 2.85 -4.72 -5.45
CA LEU A 124 4.25 -4.72 -5.03
C LEU A 124 4.59 -3.42 -4.27
N ALA A 125 4.11 -2.27 -4.75
CA ALA A 125 4.29 -1.01 -4.04
C ALA A 125 3.63 -1.05 -2.65
N LEU A 126 2.42 -1.61 -2.55
CA LEU A 126 1.74 -1.80 -1.26
C LEU A 126 2.55 -2.73 -0.33
N ALA A 127 3.02 -3.88 -0.83
CA ALA A 127 3.81 -4.82 -0.04
C ALA A 127 5.11 -4.18 0.48
N THR A 128 5.83 -3.46 -0.38
CA THR A 128 7.12 -2.84 -0.02
C THR A 128 6.95 -1.67 0.93
N ALA A 129 5.95 -0.81 0.73
CA ALA A 129 5.64 0.29 1.64
C ALA A 129 5.26 -0.26 3.03
N SER A 130 4.32 -1.20 3.09
CA SER A 130 3.88 -1.82 4.35
C SER A 130 5.01 -2.57 5.07
N TRP A 131 5.94 -3.19 4.33
CA TRP A 131 7.12 -3.81 4.93
C TRP A 131 8.05 -2.79 5.60
N ARG A 132 8.21 -1.60 5.00
CA ARG A 132 8.96 -0.50 5.61
C ARG A 132 8.30 -0.06 6.91
N ASP A 133 6.96 0.04 6.94
CA ASP A 133 6.21 0.40 8.15
C ASP A 133 6.42 -0.63 9.27
N VAL A 134 6.33 -1.94 8.97
CA VAL A 134 6.66 -3.01 9.93
C VAL A 134 8.08 -2.89 10.48
N ARG A 135 9.06 -2.56 9.64
CA ARG A 135 10.46 -2.38 10.08
C ARG A 135 10.64 -1.16 10.99
N ARG A 136 9.94 -0.05 10.69
CA ARG A 136 9.95 1.17 11.52
C ARG A 136 9.36 0.89 12.90
N GLU A 137 8.22 0.24 12.97
CA GLU A 137 7.55 -0.15 14.22
C GLU A 137 8.42 -1.04 15.10
N ARG A 138 9.18 -1.97 14.49
CA ARG A 138 10.12 -2.83 15.23
C ARG A 138 11.33 -2.06 15.79
N ARG A 139 11.79 -1.03 15.09
CA ARG A 139 12.93 -0.22 15.53
C ARG A 139 12.54 0.77 16.63
N ALA A 140 11.26 1.14 16.72
CA ALA A 140 10.73 2.05 17.73
C ALA A 140 10.40 1.39 19.08
N ARG A 141 10.51 0.05 19.17
CA ARG A 141 10.34 -0.76 20.40
C ARG A 141 11.66 -1.02 21.09
#